data_d62d4213163d938abed87f1436138778
#
_entry.id   d62d4213163d938abed87f1436138778
#
_cell.length_a   1.000
_cell.length_b   1.000
_cell.length_c   1.000
_cell.angle_alpha   90.00
_cell.angle_beta   90.00
_cell.angle_gamma   90.00
#
_symmetry.space_group_name_H-M   'P 1'
#
loop_
_entity.id
_entity.type
_entity.pdbx_description
1 polymer ?
#
loop_
_entity_poly.entity_id
_entity_poly.type
_entity_poly.pdbx_seq_one_letter_code
_entity_poly.pdbx_strand_id
1 'polypeptide(L)'
;MNEHRLTAIPLILAFVSFAIGATLPVVGEKGNIRIFTLSVREHLLAVADNAAVWRWANIFMGAAAVLLLVGLTMLTTILEGAGERVLSRLGLVGVLLAVVLWVVFSAHRAVITVMAAQETVGTGTVPPYYEPLAQWGFALFYVYAVVAFLALAAYGGSLLQVGLLPAWVGWGTIIFSIAMLVLLLITGDTLPAFHYFPPLLIGILLLLRG
;
A
#
# COMPACT_ATOMS: atom_id res chain seq x y z
N MET A 1 -17.45 -14.26 -17.05
CA MET A 1 -16.09 -13.73 -16.90
C MET A 1 -15.28 -14.79 -16.16
N ASN A 2 -14.10 -15.17 -16.67
CA ASN A 2 -13.25 -16.21 -16.08
C ASN A 2 -12.68 -15.73 -14.73
N GLU A 3 -12.49 -16.65 -13.76
CA GLU A 3 -11.96 -16.35 -12.42
C GLU A 3 -10.60 -15.63 -12.44
N HIS A 4 -9.73 -15.95 -13.40
CA HIS A 4 -8.45 -15.27 -13.59
C HIS A 4 -8.64 -13.79 -13.89
N ARG A 5 -9.57 -13.42 -14.78
CA ARG A 5 -9.87 -12.01 -15.09
C ARG A 5 -10.49 -11.27 -13.92
N LEU A 6 -11.39 -11.96 -13.20
CA LEU A 6 -12.00 -11.39 -11.98
C LEU A 6 -10.96 -11.07 -10.93
N THR A 7 -9.97 -11.92 -10.75
CA THR A 7 -8.85 -11.73 -9.82
C THR A 7 -7.87 -10.66 -10.30
N ALA A 8 -7.59 -10.63 -11.61
CA ALA A 8 -6.63 -9.70 -12.21
C ALA A 8 -7.04 -8.23 -12.09
N ILE A 9 -8.34 -7.93 -12.33
CA ILE A 9 -8.86 -6.57 -12.35
C ILE A 9 -8.60 -5.82 -11.04
N PRO A 10 -9.00 -6.31 -9.85
CA PRO A 10 -8.75 -5.58 -8.61
C PRO A 10 -7.26 -5.45 -8.27
N LEU A 11 -6.40 -6.42 -8.63
CA LEU A 11 -4.96 -6.32 -8.43
C LEU A 11 -4.33 -5.20 -9.27
N ILE A 12 -4.75 -5.06 -10.53
CA ILE A 12 -4.29 -3.98 -11.42
C ILE A 12 -4.84 -2.63 -10.95
N LEU A 13 -6.15 -2.56 -10.63
CA LEU A 13 -6.79 -1.35 -10.14
C LEU A 13 -6.21 -0.88 -8.79
N ALA A 14 -5.75 -1.80 -7.94
CA ALA A 14 -5.05 -1.46 -6.71
C ALA A 14 -3.80 -0.62 -6.99
N PHE A 15 -2.95 -1.06 -7.93
CA PHE A 15 -1.77 -0.30 -8.33
C PHE A 15 -2.14 1.05 -8.96
N VAL A 16 -3.12 1.08 -9.86
CA VAL A 16 -3.57 2.32 -10.52
C VAL A 16 -4.10 3.32 -9.49
N SER A 17 -4.96 2.87 -8.56
CA SER A 17 -5.48 3.71 -7.50
C SER A 17 -4.36 4.26 -6.60
N PHE A 18 -3.39 3.40 -6.23
CA PHE A 18 -2.23 3.84 -5.46
C PHE A 18 -1.40 4.88 -6.22
N ALA A 19 -1.11 4.65 -7.50
CA ALA A 19 -0.34 5.57 -8.34
C ALA A 19 -1.03 6.94 -8.45
N ILE A 20 -2.35 6.96 -8.65
CA ILE A 20 -3.14 8.21 -8.63
C ILE A 20 -2.96 8.91 -7.27
N GLY A 21 -3.17 8.20 -6.15
CA GLY A 21 -3.03 8.78 -4.82
C GLY A 21 -1.62 9.32 -4.53
N ALA A 22 -0.58 8.61 -4.97
CA ALA A 22 0.81 9.03 -4.77
C ALA A 22 1.22 10.24 -5.63
N THR A 23 0.66 10.37 -6.84
CA THR A 23 1.00 11.44 -7.77
C THR A 23 0.21 12.72 -7.55
N LEU A 24 -1.03 12.64 -7.06
CA LEU A 24 -1.89 13.80 -6.84
C LEU A 24 -1.21 14.96 -6.08
N PRO A 25 -0.51 14.75 -4.94
CA PRO A 25 0.12 15.85 -4.20
C PRO A 25 1.42 16.33 -4.84
N VAL A 26 1.93 15.62 -5.85
CA VAL A 26 3.21 15.93 -6.53
C VAL A 26 2.98 16.71 -7.83
N VAL A 27 1.86 16.45 -8.50
CA VAL A 27 1.53 16.97 -9.83
C VAL A 27 0.45 18.07 -9.72
N GLY A 28 0.54 19.11 -10.57
CA GLY A 28 -0.40 20.22 -10.62
C GLY A 28 0.24 21.55 -10.26
N GLU A 29 -0.51 22.65 -10.36
CA GLU A 29 0.00 24.01 -10.14
C GLU A 29 0.61 24.25 -8.76
N LYS A 30 0.12 23.53 -7.75
CA LYS A 30 0.64 23.55 -6.36
C LYS A 30 1.32 22.24 -5.98
N GLY A 31 1.67 21.40 -6.96
CA GLY A 31 2.33 20.13 -6.72
C GLY A 31 3.74 20.34 -6.17
N ASN A 32 4.12 19.51 -5.18
CA ASN A 32 5.44 19.57 -4.56
C ASN A 32 6.05 18.17 -4.51
N ILE A 33 7.04 17.92 -5.36
CA ILE A 33 7.74 16.62 -5.40
C ILE A 33 8.46 16.28 -4.07
N ARG A 34 8.78 17.30 -3.28
CA ARG A 34 9.45 17.13 -1.98
C ARG A 34 8.48 16.99 -0.81
N ILE A 35 7.16 16.96 -1.06
CA ILE A 35 6.14 16.97 0.00
C ILE A 35 6.35 15.89 1.07
N PHE A 36 6.96 14.77 0.70
CA PHE A 36 7.22 13.65 1.62
C PHE A 36 8.56 13.77 2.38
N THR A 37 9.38 14.76 2.05
CA THR A 37 10.72 14.97 2.66
C THR A 37 10.87 16.34 3.33
N LEU A 38 9.80 17.13 3.39
CA LEU A 38 9.77 18.43 4.05
C LEU A 38 9.85 18.28 5.58
N SER A 39 10.34 19.31 6.24
CA SER A 39 10.17 19.43 7.70
C SER A 39 8.70 19.42 8.08
N VAL A 40 8.37 19.03 9.33
CA VAL A 40 6.98 18.92 9.79
C VAL A 40 6.16 20.18 9.50
N ARG A 41 6.71 21.36 9.81
CA ARG A 41 6.04 22.63 9.59
C ARG A 41 5.82 22.91 8.10
N GLU A 42 6.85 22.73 7.27
CA GLU A 42 6.77 22.96 5.82
C GLU A 42 5.79 21.97 5.18
N HIS A 43 5.79 20.71 5.62
CA HIS A 43 4.82 19.71 5.17
C HIS A 43 3.37 20.14 5.46
N LEU A 44 3.09 20.61 6.68
CA LEU A 44 1.75 21.07 7.06
C LEU A 44 1.32 22.30 6.25
N LEU A 45 2.22 23.24 5.99
CA LEU A 45 1.92 24.40 5.15
C LEU A 45 1.62 23.98 3.70
N ALA A 46 2.42 23.06 3.13
CA ALA A 46 2.17 22.52 1.79
C ALA A 46 0.84 21.74 1.71
N VAL A 47 0.47 21.00 2.76
CA VAL A 47 -0.83 20.33 2.84
C VAL A 47 -1.97 21.35 2.94
N ALA A 48 -1.80 22.43 3.71
CA ALA A 48 -2.82 23.47 3.85
C ALA A 48 -3.13 24.15 2.51
N ASP A 49 -2.10 24.42 1.71
CA ASP A 49 -2.24 25.04 0.39
C ASP A 49 -3.10 24.23 -0.58
N ASN A 50 -3.19 22.91 -0.38
CA ASN A 50 -3.97 22.01 -1.24
C ASN A 50 -4.64 20.86 -0.47
N ALA A 51 -5.34 21.19 0.61
CA ALA A 51 -5.93 20.25 1.55
C ALA A 51 -6.90 19.24 0.88
N ALA A 52 -7.65 19.68 -0.13
CA ALA A 52 -8.55 18.79 -0.86
C ALA A 52 -7.80 17.71 -1.63
N VAL A 53 -6.73 18.08 -2.35
CA VAL A 53 -5.89 17.12 -3.08
C VAL A 53 -5.23 16.14 -2.12
N TRP A 54 -4.74 16.60 -0.96
CA TRP A 54 -4.18 15.74 0.06
C TRP A 54 -5.19 14.70 0.59
N ARG A 55 -6.45 15.12 0.82
CA ARG A 55 -7.53 14.20 1.22
C ARG A 55 -7.80 13.16 0.15
N TRP A 56 -7.98 13.58 -1.10
CA TRP A 56 -8.21 12.65 -2.21
C TRP A 56 -7.05 11.69 -2.42
N ALA A 57 -5.81 12.15 -2.33
CA ALA A 57 -4.62 11.31 -2.40
C ALA A 57 -4.69 10.16 -1.39
N ASN A 58 -5.02 10.45 -0.14
CA ASN A 58 -5.10 9.43 0.90
C ASN A 58 -6.35 8.54 0.77
N ILE A 59 -7.46 9.04 0.23
CA ILE A 59 -8.64 8.22 -0.13
C ILE A 59 -8.27 7.21 -1.22
N PHE A 60 -7.58 7.62 -2.28
CA PHE A 60 -7.11 6.72 -3.33
C PHE A 60 -6.10 5.69 -2.81
N MET A 61 -5.20 6.08 -1.93
CA MET A 61 -4.26 5.15 -1.27
C MET A 61 -4.99 4.13 -0.39
N GLY A 62 -6.01 4.55 0.36
CA GLY A 62 -6.84 3.64 1.15
C GLY A 62 -7.66 2.68 0.27
N ALA A 63 -8.28 3.20 -0.80
CA ALA A 63 -9.02 2.39 -1.78
C ALA A 63 -8.11 1.36 -2.47
N ALA A 64 -6.85 1.72 -2.76
CA ALA A 64 -5.87 0.81 -3.32
C ALA A 64 -5.65 -0.42 -2.42
N ALA A 65 -5.53 -0.23 -1.12
CA ALA A 65 -5.35 -1.33 -0.18
C ALA A 65 -6.58 -2.25 -0.12
N VAL A 66 -7.80 -1.68 -0.17
CA VAL A 66 -9.04 -2.47 -0.21
C VAL A 66 -9.11 -3.27 -1.51
N LEU A 67 -8.79 -2.67 -2.66
CA LEU A 67 -8.74 -3.38 -3.95
C LEU A 67 -7.69 -4.50 -3.94
N LEU A 68 -6.53 -4.26 -3.33
CA LEU A 68 -5.50 -5.28 -3.15
C LEU A 68 -6.02 -6.47 -2.34
N LEU A 69 -6.71 -6.21 -1.21
CA LEU A 69 -7.32 -7.26 -0.40
C LEU A 69 -8.34 -8.07 -1.19
N VAL A 70 -9.22 -7.40 -1.97
CA VAL A 70 -10.20 -8.09 -2.83
C VAL A 70 -9.49 -9.01 -3.83
N GLY A 71 -8.48 -8.51 -4.54
CA GLY A 71 -7.75 -9.28 -5.53
C GLY A 71 -6.99 -10.48 -4.92
N LEU A 72 -6.35 -10.29 -3.77
CA LEU A 72 -5.62 -11.36 -3.08
C LEU A 72 -6.57 -12.38 -2.42
N THR A 73 -7.77 -11.97 -1.99
CA THR A 73 -8.81 -12.90 -1.54
C THR A 73 -9.26 -13.82 -2.68
N MET A 74 -9.49 -13.26 -3.87
CA MET A 74 -9.84 -14.04 -5.05
C MET A 74 -8.69 -14.95 -5.50
N LEU A 75 -7.44 -14.46 -5.45
CA LEU A 75 -6.26 -15.28 -5.71
C LEU A 75 -6.16 -16.46 -4.73
N THR A 76 -6.42 -16.23 -3.44
CA THR A 76 -6.45 -17.28 -2.42
C THR A 76 -7.45 -18.39 -2.78
N THR A 77 -8.65 -18.02 -3.25
CA THR A 77 -9.67 -19.00 -3.69
C THR A 77 -9.15 -19.88 -4.84
N ILE A 78 -8.46 -19.29 -5.82
CA ILE A 78 -7.85 -20.03 -6.94
C ILE A 78 -6.76 -20.98 -6.43
N LEU A 79 -5.87 -20.52 -5.54
CA LEU A 79 -4.78 -21.30 -4.98
C LEU A 79 -5.30 -22.46 -4.12
N GLU A 80 -6.34 -22.24 -3.32
CA GLU A 80 -7.01 -23.28 -2.54
C GLU A 80 -7.69 -24.33 -3.45
N GLY A 81 -8.34 -23.88 -4.51
CA GLY A 81 -8.93 -24.78 -5.52
C GLY A 81 -7.89 -25.66 -6.22
N ALA A 82 -6.66 -25.17 -6.35
CA ALA A 82 -5.52 -25.89 -6.91
C ALA A 82 -4.74 -26.75 -5.86
N GLY A 83 -5.20 -26.79 -4.58
CA GLY A 83 -4.71 -27.69 -3.54
C GLY A 83 -3.78 -27.06 -2.51
N GLU A 84 -3.40 -25.77 -2.65
CA GLU A 84 -2.58 -25.07 -1.67
C GLU A 84 -3.46 -24.19 -0.76
N ARG A 85 -3.45 -24.47 0.55
CA ARG A 85 -4.32 -23.78 1.52
C ARG A 85 -3.58 -23.12 2.67
N VAL A 86 -2.34 -23.52 2.93
CA VAL A 86 -1.63 -23.06 4.14
C VAL A 86 -1.02 -21.69 3.90
N LEU A 87 -0.16 -21.58 2.89
CA LEU A 87 0.53 -20.32 2.61
C LEU A 87 -0.41 -19.24 2.08
N SER A 88 -1.39 -19.61 1.25
CA SER A 88 -2.39 -18.66 0.73
C SER A 88 -3.25 -18.08 1.85
N ARG A 89 -3.70 -18.87 2.82
CA ARG A 89 -4.45 -18.38 3.99
C ARG A 89 -3.58 -17.53 4.92
N LEU A 90 -2.36 -17.96 5.17
CA LEU A 90 -1.41 -17.17 5.96
C LEU A 90 -1.17 -15.80 5.31
N GLY A 91 -0.96 -15.80 3.99
CA GLY A 91 -0.85 -14.58 3.21
C GLY A 91 -2.10 -13.70 3.33
N LEU A 92 -3.29 -14.28 3.19
CA LEU A 92 -4.56 -13.55 3.30
C LEU A 92 -4.76 -12.90 4.68
N VAL A 93 -4.49 -13.63 5.75
CA VAL A 93 -4.56 -13.08 7.13
C VAL A 93 -3.57 -11.92 7.29
N GLY A 94 -2.34 -12.08 6.79
CA GLY A 94 -1.35 -11.00 6.80
C GLY A 94 -1.80 -9.79 6.00
N VAL A 95 -2.32 -9.98 4.78
CA VAL A 95 -2.85 -8.88 3.96
C VAL A 95 -4.02 -8.18 4.64
N LEU A 96 -4.95 -8.93 5.24
CA LEU A 96 -6.08 -8.33 5.96
C LEU A 96 -5.60 -7.40 7.09
N LEU A 97 -4.65 -7.86 7.91
CA LEU A 97 -4.05 -7.06 8.96
C LEU A 97 -3.33 -5.82 8.37
N ALA A 98 -2.54 -6.01 7.33
CA ALA A 98 -1.84 -4.93 6.65
C ALA A 98 -2.82 -3.86 6.12
N VAL A 99 -3.91 -4.29 5.46
CA VAL A 99 -4.92 -3.36 4.90
C VAL A 99 -5.61 -2.55 6.00
N VAL A 100 -5.95 -3.17 7.13
CA VAL A 100 -6.53 -2.44 8.28
C VAL A 100 -5.57 -1.35 8.76
N LEU A 101 -4.30 -1.67 8.95
CA LEU A 101 -3.28 -0.71 9.38
C LEU A 101 -3.10 0.43 8.36
N TRP A 102 -3.07 0.10 7.07
CA TRP A 102 -2.93 1.10 6.01
C TRP A 102 -4.13 2.02 5.86
N VAL A 103 -5.35 1.49 5.99
CA VAL A 103 -6.57 2.30 5.94
C VAL A 103 -6.63 3.27 7.13
N VAL A 104 -6.26 2.81 8.34
CA VAL A 104 -6.15 3.67 9.53
C VAL A 104 -5.09 4.76 9.32
N PHE A 105 -3.92 4.40 8.80
CA PHE A 105 -2.87 5.36 8.47
C PHE A 105 -3.32 6.39 7.42
N SER A 106 -3.98 5.94 6.35
CA SER A 106 -4.51 6.83 5.30
C SER A 106 -5.60 7.77 5.84
N ALA A 107 -6.49 7.26 6.70
CA ALA A 107 -7.50 8.08 7.35
C ALA A 107 -6.87 9.14 8.28
N HIS A 108 -5.87 8.76 9.07
CA HIS A 108 -5.08 9.71 9.87
C HIS A 108 -4.51 10.82 9.00
N ARG A 109 -3.87 10.50 7.88
CA ARG A 109 -3.30 11.49 6.95
C ARG A 109 -4.36 12.37 6.30
N ALA A 110 -5.51 11.80 5.93
CA ALA A 110 -6.59 12.55 5.30
C ALA A 110 -7.27 13.54 6.24
N VAL A 111 -7.33 13.25 7.54
CA VAL A 111 -8.08 14.04 8.52
C VAL A 111 -7.15 14.81 9.45
N ILE A 112 -6.32 14.11 10.23
CA ILE A 112 -5.50 14.74 11.28
C ILE A 112 -4.43 15.66 10.68
N THR A 113 -3.76 15.22 9.60
CA THR A 113 -2.75 16.07 8.95
C THR A 113 -3.39 17.33 8.38
N VAL A 114 -4.60 17.25 7.80
CA VAL A 114 -5.29 18.43 7.25
C VAL A 114 -5.76 19.37 8.36
N MET A 115 -6.26 18.84 9.47
CA MET A 115 -6.64 19.67 10.64
C MET A 115 -5.42 20.42 11.19
N ALA A 116 -4.32 19.70 11.42
CA ALA A 116 -3.08 20.31 11.91
C ALA A 116 -2.50 21.34 10.92
N ALA A 117 -2.63 21.09 9.62
CA ALA A 117 -2.21 22.01 8.57
C ALA A 117 -2.99 23.35 8.64
N GLN A 118 -4.32 23.27 8.76
CA GLN A 118 -5.18 24.45 8.89
C GLN A 118 -4.89 25.24 10.18
N GLU A 119 -4.69 24.54 11.30
CA GLU A 119 -4.34 25.18 12.56
C GLU A 119 -2.95 25.83 12.50
N THR A 120 -1.98 25.19 11.84
CA THR A 120 -0.63 25.73 11.65
C THR A 120 -0.66 27.05 10.85
N VAL A 121 -1.52 27.16 9.83
CA VAL A 121 -1.73 28.43 9.09
C VAL A 121 -2.33 29.50 9.99
N GLY A 122 -3.32 29.15 10.82
CA GLY A 122 -4.01 30.12 11.69
C GLY A 122 -3.16 30.62 12.85
N THR A 123 -2.33 29.76 13.44
CA THR A 123 -1.55 30.09 14.64
C THR A 123 -0.07 30.40 14.38
N GLY A 124 0.45 30.02 13.20
CA GLY A 124 1.87 30.10 12.86
C GLY A 124 2.75 29.01 13.47
N THR A 125 2.20 28.14 14.33
CA THR A 125 2.93 27.09 15.06
C THR A 125 2.33 25.71 14.80
N VAL A 126 3.17 24.66 14.84
CA VAL A 126 2.71 23.27 14.73
C VAL A 126 1.92 22.92 16.01
N PRO A 127 0.69 22.36 15.89
CA PRO A 127 -0.08 21.96 17.05
C PRO A 127 0.64 20.87 17.87
N PRO A 128 0.65 20.96 19.22
CA PRO A 128 1.40 20.03 20.07
C PRO A 128 1.00 18.57 19.93
N TYR A 129 -0.25 18.30 19.53
CA TYR A 129 -0.77 16.94 19.34
C TYR A 129 -0.26 16.29 18.06
N TYR A 130 0.21 17.07 17.08
CA TYR A 130 0.48 16.54 15.74
C TYR A 130 1.70 15.63 15.71
N GLU A 131 2.83 16.01 16.32
CA GLU A 131 4.05 15.20 16.28
C GLU A 131 3.87 13.81 16.92
N PRO A 132 3.26 13.67 18.13
CA PRO A 132 2.99 12.34 18.68
C PRO A 132 2.09 11.49 17.80
N LEU A 133 1.06 12.07 17.18
CA LEU A 133 0.15 11.36 16.29
C LEU A 133 0.82 10.99 14.96
N ALA A 134 1.71 11.84 14.43
CA ALA A 134 2.51 11.53 13.26
C ALA A 134 3.45 10.35 13.51
N GLN A 135 4.14 10.33 14.66
CA GLN A 135 5.00 9.22 15.07
C GLN A 135 4.21 7.91 15.22
N TRP A 136 3.03 7.97 15.83
CA TRP A 136 2.13 6.82 15.88
C TRP A 136 1.72 6.34 14.46
N GLY A 137 1.41 7.26 13.57
CA GLY A 137 1.14 6.96 12.16
C GLY A 137 2.30 6.24 11.47
N PHE A 138 3.54 6.69 11.68
CA PHE A 138 4.74 6.01 11.16
C PHE A 138 4.92 4.62 11.76
N ALA A 139 4.62 4.42 13.03
CA ALA A 139 4.64 3.09 13.64
C ALA A 139 3.63 2.13 12.98
N LEU A 140 2.41 2.61 12.69
CA LEU A 140 1.42 1.84 11.94
C LEU A 140 1.92 1.48 10.53
N PHE A 141 2.54 2.45 9.83
CA PHE A 141 3.13 2.22 8.52
C PHE A 141 4.24 1.17 8.58
N TYR A 142 5.11 1.22 9.58
CA TYR A 142 6.18 0.24 9.75
C TYR A 142 5.64 -1.18 9.94
N VAL A 143 4.67 -1.36 10.85
CA VAL A 143 4.03 -2.66 11.07
C VAL A 143 3.30 -3.14 9.81
N TYR A 144 2.57 -2.24 9.14
CA TYR A 144 1.96 -2.52 7.84
C TYR A 144 2.97 -3.07 6.84
N ALA A 145 4.10 -2.39 6.66
CA ALA A 145 5.10 -2.76 5.67
C ALA A 145 5.70 -4.14 5.95
N VAL A 146 6.06 -4.43 7.22
CA VAL A 146 6.56 -5.74 7.62
C VAL A 146 5.55 -6.84 7.33
N VAL A 147 4.31 -6.67 7.79
CA VAL A 147 3.26 -7.68 7.63
C VAL A 147 2.91 -7.89 6.16
N ALA A 148 2.83 -6.82 5.37
CA ALA A 148 2.53 -6.89 3.94
C ALA A 148 3.60 -7.65 3.15
N PHE A 149 4.89 -7.39 3.39
CA PHE A 149 5.95 -8.13 2.70
C PHE A 149 6.02 -9.59 3.11
N LEU A 150 5.80 -9.92 4.39
CA LEU A 150 5.69 -11.32 4.83
C LEU A 150 4.51 -12.04 4.16
N ALA A 151 3.38 -11.38 4.06
CA ALA A 151 2.20 -11.90 3.38
C ALA A 151 2.44 -12.12 1.88
N LEU A 152 3.11 -11.19 1.20
CA LEU A 152 3.49 -11.34 -0.22
C LEU A 152 4.48 -12.49 -0.42
N ALA A 153 5.44 -12.67 0.49
CA ALA A 153 6.36 -13.81 0.44
C ALA A 153 5.59 -15.14 0.56
N ALA A 154 4.57 -15.22 1.43
CA ALA A 154 3.71 -16.39 1.55
C ALA A 154 2.94 -16.67 0.25
N TYR A 155 2.39 -15.64 -0.41
CA TYR A 155 1.77 -15.80 -1.73
C TYR A 155 2.77 -16.26 -2.80
N GLY A 156 4.01 -15.76 -2.78
CA GLY A 156 5.07 -16.25 -3.64
C GLY A 156 5.32 -17.76 -3.47
N GLY A 157 5.39 -18.23 -2.22
CA GLY A 157 5.51 -19.66 -1.89
C GLY A 157 4.29 -20.48 -2.36
N SER A 158 3.09 -19.96 -2.17
CA SER A 158 1.84 -20.60 -2.64
C SER A 158 1.81 -20.74 -4.17
N LEU A 159 2.22 -19.70 -4.91
CA LEU A 159 2.32 -19.74 -6.37
C LEU A 159 3.30 -20.79 -6.87
N LEU A 160 4.43 -20.99 -6.17
CA LEU A 160 5.41 -22.04 -6.50
C LEU A 160 4.85 -23.44 -6.29
N GLN A 161 4.13 -23.68 -5.21
CA GLN A 161 3.57 -25.01 -4.88
C GLN A 161 2.52 -25.45 -5.89
N VAL A 162 1.69 -24.51 -6.34
CA VAL A 162 0.58 -24.79 -7.27
C VAL A 162 1.02 -24.80 -8.73
N GLY A 163 2.07 -24.05 -9.07
CA GLY A 163 2.46 -23.85 -10.47
C GLY A 163 1.44 -23.05 -11.28
N LEU A 164 0.60 -22.25 -10.62
CA LEU A 164 -0.43 -21.40 -11.28
C LEU A 164 0.20 -20.42 -12.27
N LEU A 165 1.36 -19.87 -11.95
CA LEU A 165 2.14 -18.97 -12.78
C LEU A 165 3.55 -19.55 -12.99
N PRO A 166 4.35 -19.03 -13.96
CA PRO A 166 5.73 -19.46 -14.12
C PRO A 166 6.51 -19.32 -12.79
N ALA A 167 7.37 -20.27 -12.47
CA ALA A 167 8.08 -20.34 -11.19
C ALA A 167 8.88 -19.07 -10.84
N TRP A 168 9.36 -18.33 -11.85
CA TRP A 168 10.07 -17.07 -11.64
C TRP A 168 9.19 -16.00 -10.98
N VAL A 169 7.85 -16.04 -11.14
CA VAL A 169 6.92 -15.11 -10.47
C VAL A 169 6.89 -15.37 -8.98
N GLY A 170 6.76 -16.63 -8.58
CA GLY A 170 6.77 -17.00 -7.16
C GLY A 170 8.11 -16.68 -6.50
N TRP A 171 9.23 -17.09 -7.10
CA TRP A 171 10.56 -16.74 -6.61
C TRP A 171 10.82 -15.25 -6.59
N GLY A 172 10.44 -14.54 -7.67
CA GLY A 172 10.56 -13.08 -7.75
C GLY A 172 9.79 -12.38 -6.63
N THR A 173 8.56 -12.83 -6.34
CA THR A 173 7.76 -12.28 -5.23
C THR A 173 8.42 -12.52 -3.87
N ILE A 174 8.97 -13.71 -3.60
CA ILE A 174 9.68 -14.03 -2.35
C ILE A 174 10.93 -13.16 -2.21
N ILE A 175 11.81 -13.18 -3.22
CA ILE A 175 13.09 -12.47 -3.19
C ILE A 175 12.84 -10.96 -3.05
N PHE A 176 11.92 -10.41 -3.81
CA PHE A 176 11.54 -9.01 -3.73
C PHE A 176 11.03 -8.65 -2.33
N SER A 177 10.13 -9.45 -1.76
CA SER A 177 9.57 -9.20 -0.42
C SER A 177 10.64 -9.23 0.67
N ILE A 178 11.56 -10.22 0.61
CA ILE A 178 12.68 -10.30 1.56
C ILE A 178 13.64 -9.11 1.39
N ALA A 179 13.96 -8.74 0.15
CA ALA A 179 14.82 -7.61 -0.13
C ALA A 179 14.23 -6.29 0.42
N MET A 180 12.92 -6.09 0.27
CA MET A 180 12.24 -4.92 0.82
C MET A 180 12.16 -4.92 2.35
N LEU A 181 12.01 -6.10 2.99
CA LEU A 181 12.13 -6.22 4.44
C LEU A 181 13.53 -5.86 4.94
N VAL A 182 14.56 -6.35 4.27
CA VAL A 182 15.95 -6.01 4.61
C VAL A 182 16.19 -4.52 4.43
N LEU A 183 15.72 -3.93 3.32
CA LEU A 183 15.81 -2.49 3.09
C LEU A 183 15.13 -1.70 4.22
N LEU A 184 13.90 -2.07 4.58
CA LEU A 184 13.16 -1.44 5.68
C LEU A 184 13.91 -1.51 7.01
N LEU A 185 14.52 -2.67 7.32
CA LEU A 185 15.28 -2.86 8.57
C LEU A 185 16.58 -2.03 8.61
N ILE A 186 17.20 -1.81 7.44
CA ILE A 186 18.45 -1.04 7.35
C ILE A 186 18.18 0.47 7.32
N THR A 187 17.17 0.90 6.58
CA THR A 187 16.90 2.33 6.33
C THR A 187 15.83 2.91 7.26
N GLY A 188 15.03 2.07 7.91
CA GLY A 188 13.85 2.48 8.68
C GLY A 188 12.68 2.95 7.81
N ASP A 189 12.80 2.88 6.48
CA ASP A 189 11.78 3.37 5.54
C ASP A 189 11.71 2.50 4.28
N THR A 190 10.59 2.57 3.58
CA THR A 190 10.37 1.96 2.27
C THR A 190 9.28 2.71 1.51
N LEU A 191 9.35 2.67 0.18
CA LEU A 191 8.30 3.28 -0.64
C LEU A 191 7.04 2.39 -0.60
N PRO A 192 5.89 2.93 -0.21
CA PRO A 192 4.63 2.18 -0.18
C PRO A 192 4.24 1.54 -1.53
N ALA A 193 4.71 2.11 -2.65
CA ALA A 193 4.49 1.57 -3.99
C ALA A 193 4.97 0.12 -4.15
N PHE A 194 6.03 -0.27 -3.43
CA PHE A 194 6.66 -1.58 -3.57
C PHE A 194 5.71 -2.74 -3.20
N HIS A 195 4.74 -2.50 -2.31
CA HIS A 195 3.75 -3.53 -1.95
C HIS A 195 2.79 -3.87 -3.10
N TYR A 196 2.68 -3.02 -4.11
CA TYR A 196 1.77 -3.19 -5.23
C TYR A 196 2.43 -3.82 -6.47
N PHE A 197 3.78 -3.86 -6.57
CA PHE A 197 4.45 -4.41 -7.76
C PHE A 197 4.24 -5.91 -7.95
N PRO A 198 4.47 -6.79 -6.94
CA PRO A 198 4.20 -8.22 -7.14
C PRO A 198 2.72 -8.51 -7.45
N PRO A 199 1.72 -7.94 -6.76
CA PRO A 199 0.32 -8.11 -7.10
C PRO A 199 -0.05 -7.60 -8.51
N LEU A 200 0.51 -6.47 -8.95
CA LEU A 200 0.33 -5.96 -10.30
C LEU A 200 0.83 -6.98 -11.34
N LEU A 201 2.04 -7.50 -11.16
CA LEU A 201 2.63 -8.50 -12.06
C LEU A 201 1.76 -9.75 -12.11
N ILE A 202 1.32 -10.26 -10.95
CA ILE A 202 0.41 -11.41 -10.85
C ILE A 202 -0.88 -11.11 -11.62
N GLY A 203 -1.48 -9.93 -11.39
CA GLY A 203 -2.71 -9.50 -12.06
C GLY A 203 -2.57 -9.45 -13.58
N ILE A 204 -1.48 -8.87 -14.10
CA ILE A 204 -1.21 -8.81 -15.54
C ILE A 204 -1.09 -10.23 -16.13
N LEU A 205 -0.33 -11.11 -15.47
CA LEU A 205 -0.14 -12.47 -15.97
C LEU A 205 -1.41 -13.32 -15.91
N LEU A 206 -2.26 -13.13 -14.91
CA LEU A 206 -3.58 -13.77 -14.84
C LEU A 206 -4.50 -13.24 -15.93
N LEU A 207 -4.46 -11.94 -16.23
CA LEU A 207 -5.27 -11.34 -17.31
C LEU A 207 -4.90 -11.91 -18.69
N LEU A 208 -3.60 -12.17 -18.92
CA LEU A 208 -3.10 -12.72 -20.19
C LEU A 208 -3.41 -14.23 -20.35
N ARG A 209 -3.73 -14.94 -19.26
CA ARG A 209 -4.06 -16.38 -19.27
C ARG A 209 -5.57 -16.66 -19.39
N GLY A 210 -6.39 -15.69 -19.14
CA GLY A 210 -7.87 -15.79 -19.17
C GLY A 210 -8.48 -15.16 -20.39
#